data_3defa37947d9f62ac171f24dbcac65d1
#
_entry.id   3defa37947d9f62ac171f24dbcac65d1
#
_cell.length_a   1.000
_cell.length_b   1.000
_cell.length_c   1.000
_cell.angle_alpha   90.00
_cell.angle_beta   90.00
_cell.angle_gamma   90.00
#
_symmetry.space_group_name_H-M   'P 1'
#
loop_
_entity.id
_entity.type
_entity.pdbx_description
1 polymer ?
#
loop_
_entity_poly.entity_id
_entity_poly.type
_entity_poly.pdbx_seq_one_letter_code
_entity_poly.pdbx_strand_id
1 'polypeptide(L)'
;MGNTESGYDDDSHEYFRHQRPSYGGSSMDHNYQPWSYTESSMDHSHQPTSYAGSSAHHSHQPMSYAGSSAHHNYQRPQQATRFADNYNTLDEVISALREAGLESSNLILGKYSFNRKSLHAISNIRNPYEQAISIIGRTLSPFDEDNLIPCFGFGDASTHDQYVFSFYPDNHYCHGFEEVLARYREILPHLKLSGPTSFAPIIDAAIDIVEASNRQYHVLVIIADGQVTRNPDTPAGRLSPQEQATVNSIVAASHYPLSIILVGVGDGPWDSVQQFDDNIPQRAFDNFQFVNFTKIMSENKETSKKEAAFALAALMEIPLQYKATLSLHSFNGELVAGPRTRLLPPPREVIDHDNVVKSIPHMTNFETVEATAPVCPICLTNPKDMAFGCGHTTCKDCGTTISSCPMCREPITTRLRLYT
;
A
#
# COMPACT_ATOMS: atom_id res chain seq x y z
N MET A 1 12.25 17.78 69.81
CA MET A 1 11.59 16.74 70.62
C MET A 1 10.92 15.85 69.60
N GLY A 2 11.33 14.75 69.27
CA GLY A 2 12.02 13.60 69.73
C GLY A 2 11.90 12.59 68.61
N ASN A 3 13.00 12.13 68.18
CA ASN A 3 13.43 10.84 67.71
C ASN A 3 12.46 9.66 67.90
N THR A 4 12.39 8.73 66.90
CA THR A 4 13.03 7.41 67.06
C THR A 4 13.08 6.68 65.73
N GLU A 5 14.29 6.27 65.40
CA GLU A 5 14.70 5.22 64.46
C GLU A 5 14.31 3.81 64.93
N SER A 6 14.17 2.88 64.00
CA SER A 6 14.69 1.50 64.03
C SER A 6 14.19 0.81 62.74
N GLY A 7 14.92 0.19 61.87
CA GLY A 7 16.18 -0.54 61.99
C GLY A 7 15.91 -2.04 61.83
N TYR A 8 16.56 -2.65 60.80
CA TYR A 8 16.89 -4.08 60.59
C TYR A 8 15.74 -5.04 60.22
N ASP A 9 15.88 -6.10 59.42
CA ASP A 9 16.94 -6.93 58.85
C ASP A 9 16.33 -7.63 57.63
N ASP A 10 16.96 -7.82 56.54
CA ASP A 10 17.92 -8.81 56.01
C ASP A 10 17.50 -10.32 56.17
N ASP A 11 17.79 -11.05 55.11
CA ASP A 11 17.84 -12.50 54.93
C ASP A 11 16.56 -13.25 54.50
N SER A 12 16.57 -13.86 53.32
CA SER A 12 17.15 -15.13 53.02
C SER A 12 16.67 -15.68 51.69
N HIS A 13 17.62 -16.15 50.96
CA HIS A 13 17.53 -17.02 49.80
C HIS A 13 16.63 -18.25 50.02
N GLU A 14 15.77 -18.55 49.02
CA GLU A 14 15.43 -19.95 48.75
C GLU A 14 15.31 -20.25 47.28
N TYR A 15 16.24 -21.08 46.81
CA TYR A 15 16.26 -21.78 45.55
C TYR A 15 15.17 -22.82 45.50
N PHE A 16 14.20 -22.71 44.57
CA PHE A 16 13.41 -23.88 44.17
C PHE A 16 13.78 -24.31 42.76
N ARG A 17 14.55 -25.37 42.76
CA ARG A 17 14.90 -26.21 41.64
C ARG A 17 13.78 -27.23 41.48
N HIS A 18 12.93 -27.11 40.45
CA HIS A 18 12.04 -28.20 40.09
C HIS A 18 12.45 -28.86 38.78
N GLN A 19 12.63 -30.15 38.98
CA GLN A 19 13.07 -31.23 38.11
C GLN A 19 12.20 -31.36 36.86
N ARG A 20 12.86 -31.67 35.73
CA ARG A 20 12.27 -32.22 34.53
C ARG A 20 11.81 -33.67 34.76
N PRO A 21 10.67 -34.10 34.24
CA PRO A 21 10.45 -35.52 33.99
C PRO A 21 10.96 -35.89 32.61
N SER A 22 11.85 -36.85 32.57
CA SER A 22 12.24 -37.60 31.39
C SER A 22 11.16 -38.58 30.98
N TYR A 23 10.70 -38.50 29.73
CA TYR A 23 10.03 -39.63 29.09
C TYR A 23 10.81 -40.07 27.87
N GLY A 24 11.02 -41.36 27.85
CA GLY A 24 11.88 -42.10 26.97
C GLY A 24 11.40 -42.19 25.53
N GLY A 25 12.35 -42.56 24.70
CA GLY A 25 12.41 -42.55 23.29
C GLY A 25 11.44 -43.46 22.57
N SER A 26 11.23 -43.07 21.33
CA SER A 26 11.04 -44.01 20.23
C SER A 26 11.61 -43.36 18.96
N SER A 27 12.72 -43.93 18.51
CA SER A 27 13.38 -43.66 17.25
C SER A 27 12.50 -44.15 16.11
N MET A 28 12.22 -43.27 15.15
CA MET A 28 11.96 -43.67 13.77
C MET A 28 12.89 -42.87 12.85
N ASP A 29 13.86 -43.60 12.35
CA ASP A 29 14.76 -43.21 11.28
C ASP A 29 13.96 -42.91 10.01
N HIS A 30 14.01 -41.66 9.54
CA HIS A 30 13.74 -41.34 8.14
C HIS A 30 15.00 -40.71 7.53
N ASN A 31 15.64 -41.57 6.79
CA ASN A 31 16.78 -41.40 5.93
C ASN A 31 16.50 -40.31 4.87
N TYR A 32 17.10 -39.13 5.05
CA TYR A 32 17.22 -38.12 3.98
C TYR A 32 18.67 -38.15 3.48
N GLN A 33 18.86 -38.71 2.30
CA GLN A 33 20.14 -38.61 1.58
C GLN A 33 20.18 -37.27 0.82
N PRO A 34 21.27 -36.52 0.92
CA PRO A 34 21.49 -35.34 0.07
C PRO A 34 22.01 -35.78 -1.29
N TRP A 35 21.45 -35.21 -2.35
CA TRP A 35 21.92 -35.38 -3.72
C TRP A 35 23.24 -34.66 -3.89
N SER A 36 24.33 -35.41 -4.05
CA SER A 36 25.64 -34.92 -4.44
C SER A 36 25.72 -34.85 -5.96
N TYR A 37 25.96 -33.65 -6.51
CA TYR A 37 26.41 -33.48 -7.89
C TYR A 37 27.89 -33.89 -7.96
N THR A 38 28.18 -34.92 -8.74
CA THR A 38 29.54 -35.29 -9.13
C THR A 38 29.97 -34.44 -10.32
N GLU A 39 31.00 -33.64 -10.10
CA GLU A 39 31.83 -33.08 -11.17
C GLU A 39 32.61 -34.21 -11.86
N SER A 40 32.40 -34.38 -13.16
CA SER A 40 33.29 -35.16 -13.99
C SER A 40 34.24 -34.23 -14.73
N SER A 41 35.45 -34.18 -14.22
CA SER A 41 36.62 -33.63 -14.91
C SER A 41 36.99 -34.52 -16.11
N MET A 42 37.00 -33.98 -17.29
CA MET A 42 37.73 -34.55 -18.43
C MET A 42 38.88 -33.63 -18.78
N ASP A 43 40.04 -34.08 -18.38
CA ASP A 43 41.38 -33.64 -18.81
C ASP A 43 41.58 -34.03 -20.27
N HIS A 44 41.86 -33.10 -21.16
CA HIS A 44 42.53 -33.34 -22.43
C HIS A 44 43.58 -32.28 -22.68
N SER A 45 44.79 -32.68 -22.31
CA SER A 45 46.07 -32.11 -22.73
C SER A 45 46.33 -32.37 -24.22
N HIS A 46 46.52 -31.33 -25.04
CA HIS A 46 47.31 -31.41 -26.23
C HIS A 46 48.20 -30.14 -26.43
N GLN A 47 49.47 -30.39 -26.48
CA GLN A 47 50.55 -29.45 -26.75
C GLN A 47 50.58 -28.97 -28.22
N PRO A 48 51.21 -27.85 -28.48
CA PRO A 48 51.24 -27.17 -29.79
C PRO A 48 52.36 -27.72 -30.70
N THR A 49 52.07 -27.90 -31.97
CA THR A 49 53.06 -28.03 -33.01
C THR A 49 53.10 -26.78 -33.86
N SER A 50 54.28 -26.19 -33.85
CA SER A 50 54.73 -25.08 -34.71
C SER A 50 54.94 -25.55 -36.17
N TYR A 51 54.39 -24.84 -37.11
CA TYR A 51 54.95 -24.80 -38.48
C TYR A 51 54.93 -23.37 -39.02
N ALA A 52 56.14 -22.93 -39.39
CA ALA A 52 56.39 -21.71 -40.15
C ALA A 52 56.15 -21.93 -41.63
N GLY A 53 55.70 -20.91 -42.36
CA GLY A 53 55.73 -20.94 -43.80
C GLY A 53 54.93 -19.86 -44.50
N SER A 54 55.62 -18.76 -44.84
CA SER A 54 55.60 -17.98 -46.12
C SER A 54 54.33 -17.20 -46.52
N SER A 55 54.55 -15.92 -46.54
CA SER A 55 54.04 -14.81 -47.33
C SER A 55 53.28 -15.13 -48.67
N ALA A 56 52.12 -14.56 -48.80
CA ALA A 56 51.61 -14.03 -50.09
C ALA A 56 50.62 -12.87 -49.81
N HIS A 57 50.99 -11.70 -50.31
CA HIS A 57 50.15 -10.50 -50.35
C HIS A 57 48.96 -10.70 -51.29
N HIS A 58 47.77 -10.57 -50.78
CA HIS A 58 46.59 -10.22 -51.59
C HIS A 58 45.76 -9.18 -50.83
N SER A 59 45.77 -7.98 -51.39
CA SER A 59 44.93 -6.86 -51.02
C SER A 59 43.47 -7.20 -51.37
N HIS A 60 42.61 -7.37 -50.36
CA HIS A 60 41.16 -7.29 -50.53
C HIS A 60 40.65 -6.14 -49.63
N GLN A 61 40.03 -5.18 -50.28
CA GLN A 61 39.28 -4.10 -49.66
C GLN A 61 38.09 -4.73 -48.86
N PRO A 62 37.78 -4.22 -47.65
CA PRO A 62 36.59 -4.61 -46.97
C PRO A 62 35.36 -3.91 -47.56
N MET A 63 34.44 -4.69 -48.12
CA MET A 63 33.10 -4.21 -48.40
C MET A 63 32.41 -3.85 -47.07
N SER A 64 32.05 -2.59 -46.96
CA SER A 64 31.20 -2.07 -45.87
C SER A 64 29.78 -2.58 -46.09
N TYR A 65 29.39 -3.58 -45.31
CA TYR A 65 27.95 -3.89 -45.09
C TYR A 65 27.41 -2.80 -44.16
N ALA A 66 26.64 -1.89 -44.72
CA ALA A 66 25.80 -1.00 -43.97
C ALA A 66 24.66 -1.82 -43.39
N GLY A 67 24.87 -2.38 -42.19
CA GLY A 67 23.82 -2.91 -41.35
C GLY A 67 23.02 -1.74 -40.80
N SER A 68 21.83 -1.50 -41.36
CA SER A 68 20.83 -0.60 -40.78
C SER A 68 20.39 -1.15 -39.42
N SER A 69 21.10 -0.78 -38.37
CA SER A 69 20.55 -0.86 -37.01
C SER A 69 19.50 0.25 -36.95
N ALA A 70 18.24 -0.16 -37.12
CA ALA A 70 17.12 0.66 -36.74
C ALA A 70 17.17 0.81 -35.22
N HIS A 71 17.92 1.78 -34.74
CA HIS A 71 17.69 2.32 -33.41
C HIS A 71 16.28 2.91 -33.45
N HIS A 72 15.31 2.16 -32.95
CA HIS A 72 14.04 2.73 -32.55
C HIS A 72 14.37 3.66 -31.39
N ASN A 73 14.64 4.90 -31.76
CA ASN A 73 14.66 6.02 -30.86
C ASN A 73 13.22 6.17 -30.37
N TYR A 74 12.89 5.55 -29.24
CA TYR A 74 11.67 5.89 -28.50
C TYR A 74 11.82 7.36 -28.07
N GLN A 75 11.42 8.25 -28.97
CA GLN A 75 11.19 9.63 -28.60
C GLN A 75 10.07 9.59 -27.54
N ARG A 76 10.48 9.82 -26.29
CA ARG A 76 9.60 10.17 -25.19
C ARG A 76 8.58 11.17 -25.72
N PRO A 77 7.28 10.92 -25.66
CA PRO A 77 6.29 11.89 -26.09
C PRO A 77 6.44 13.14 -25.21
N GLN A 78 7.09 14.16 -25.72
CA GLN A 78 7.20 15.47 -25.08
C GLN A 78 5.89 16.23 -25.32
N GLN A 79 4.81 15.77 -24.69
CA GLN A 79 3.67 16.60 -24.34
C GLN A 79 3.15 16.05 -22.99
N ALA A 80 3.98 16.14 -21.95
CA ALA A 80 3.47 16.16 -20.61
C ALA A 80 2.52 17.36 -20.51
N THR A 81 1.25 17.10 -20.34
CA THR A 81 0.31 18.11 -19.88
C THR A 81 0.93 18.68 -18.61
N ARG A 82 1.42 19.92 -18.67
CA ARG A 82 2.16 20.52 -17.56
C ARG A 82 1.12 20.88 -16.53
N PHE A 83 0.97 20.01 -15.52
CA PHE A 83 0.17 20.33 -14.34
C PHE A 83 0.77 21.58 -13.69
N ALA A 84 -0.07 22.49 -13.25
CA ALA A 84 0.39 23.64 -12.48
C ALA A 84 0.82 23.15 -11.10
N ASP A 85 1.94 23.64 -10.58
CA ASP A 85 2.46 23.23 -9.25
C ASP A 85 1.70 23.86 -8.06
N ASN A 86 0.56 24.54 -8.31
CA ASN A 86 -0.11 25.42 -7.35
C ASN A 86 -1.61 25.14 -7.22
N TYR A 87 -2.00 23.89 -6.97
CA TYR A 87 -3.37 23.59 -6.57
C TYR A 87 -3.55 23.82 -5.08
N ASN A 88 -4.72 24.36 -4.68
CA ASN A 88 -5.03 24.68 -3.29
C ASN A 88 -6.01 23.67 -2.67
N THR A 89 -6.75 22.95 -3.51
CA THR A 89 -7.80 22.01 -3.09
C THR A 89 -7.73 20.71 -3.88
N LEU A 90 -8.32 19.66 -3.33
CA LEU A 90 -8.44 18.38 -4.05
C LEU A 90 -9.35 18.50 -5.29
N ASP A 91 -10.37 19.33 -5.24
CA ASP A 91 -11.28 19.53 -6.39
C ASP A 91 -10.55 20.11 -7.61
N GLU A 92 -9.57 21.00 -7.37
CA GLU A 92 -8.72 21.52 -8.44
C GLU A 92 -7.86 20.40 -9.05
N VAL A 93 -7.30 19.50 -8.23
CA VAL A 93 -6.54 18.34 -8.70
C VAL A 93 -7.43 17.37 -9.48
N ILE A 94 -8.62 17.05 -8.99
CA ILE A 94 -9.60 16.20 -9.67
C ILE A 94 -9.97 16.77 -11.05
N SER A 95 -10.21 18.08 -11.10
CA SER A 95 -10.51 18.76 -12.37
C SER A 95 -9.34 18.67 -13.35
N ALA A 96 -8.11 18.88 -12.88
CA ALA A 96 -6.91 18.76 -13.68
C ALA A 96 -6.67 17.32 -14.21
N LEU A 97 -6.94 16.30 -13.41
CA LEU A 97 -6.87 14.89 -13.84
C LEU A 97 -7.88 14.58 -14.97
N ARG A 98 -9.11 15.10 -14.85
CA ARG A 98 -10.12 14.98 -15.92
C ARG A 98 -9.71 15.71 -17.20
N GLU A 99 -9.24 16.93 -17.09
CA GLU A 99 -8.73 17.72 -18.23
C GLU A 99 -7.54 17.04 -18.91
N ALA A 100 -6.69 16.38 -18.13
CA ALA A 100 -5.59 15.58 -18.64
C ALA A 100 -6.05 14.25 -19.29
N GLY A 101 -7.32 13.88 -19.16
CA GLY A 101 -7.98 12.78 -19.85
C GLY A 101 -8.03 11.48 -19.05
N LEU A 102 -8.02 11.52 -17.72
CA LEU A 102 -8.39 10.38 -16.89
C LEU A 102 -9.93 10.25 -16.91
N GLU A 103 -10.42 9.14 -17.46
CA GLU A 103 -11.85 8.86 -17.59
C GLU A 103 -12.35 7.97 -16.47
N SER A 104 -11.67 6.84 -16.23
CA SER A 104 -12.00 5.87 -15.20
C SER A 104 -10.75 5.20 -14.63
N SER A 105 -10.82 4.81 -13.36
CA SER A 105 -9.78 4.02 -12.72
C SER A 105 -10.35 3.22 -11.55
N ASN A 106 -10.09 1.93 -11.50
CA ASN A 106 -10.40 1.11 -10.34
C ASN A 106 -9.19 1.13 -9.38
N LEU A 107 -9.44 1.10 -8.09
CA LEU A 107 -8.39 1.20 -7.09
C LEU A 107 -8.11 -0.16 -6.44
N ILE A 108 -6.83 -0.46 -6.24
CA ILE A 108 -6.37 -1.58 -5.41
C ILE A 108 -5.49 -1.00 -4.30
N LEU A 109 -5.70 -1.42 -3.06
CA LEU A 109 -4.92 -0.95 -1.93
C LEU A 109 -4.05 -2.05 -1.33
N GLY A 110 -2.74 -1.81 -1.27
CA GLY A 110 -1.77 -2.61 -0.55
C GLY A 110 -1.19 -1.85 0.64
N LYS A 111 -1.15 -2.49 1.82
CA LYS A 111 -0.57 -1.88 3.02
C LYS A 111 0.58 -2.73 3.54
N TYR A 112 1.71 -2.08 3.78
CA TYR A 112 2.89 -2.64 4.42
C TYR A 112 3.32 -1.82 5.65
N SER A 113 3.88 -2.48 6.66
CA SER A 113 4.49 -1.80 7.80
C SER A 113 5.73 -2.53 8.32
N PHE A 114 6.80 -1.78 8.53
CA PHE A 114 8.05 -2.24 9.10
C PHE A 114 8.17 -1.78 10.56
N ASN A 115 7.60 -2.57 11.49
CA ASN A 115 7.88 -2.53 12.95
C ASN A 115 7.75 -1.17 13.67
N ARG A 116 7.16 -0.12 13.08
CA ARG A 116 6.96 1.18 13.73
C ARG A 116 5.52 1.32 14.26
N LYS A 117 5.24 0.72 15.41
CA LYS A 117 3.91 0.80 16.06
C LYS A 117 3.38 2.23 16.22
N SER A 118 4.26 3.24 16.32
CA SER A 118 3.85 4.64 16.46
C SER A 118 3.15 5.21 15.22
N LEU A 119 3.53 4.78 14.00
CA LEU A 119 2.91 5.22 12.75
C LEU A 119 1.49 4.66 12.56
N HIS A 120 1.15 3.61 13.30
CA HIS A 120 -0.15 2.95 13.29
C HIS A 120 -0.99 3.24 14.53
N ALA A 121 -0.62 4.21 15.35
CA ALA A 121 -1.38 4.52 16.55
C ALA A 121 -2.83 4.86 16.21
N ILE A 122 -3.77 4.05 16.73
CA ILE A 122 -5.20 4.31 16.59
C ILE A 122 -5.61 5.35 17.63
N SER A 123 -6.08 6.47 17.17
CA SER A 123 -6.55 7.57 18.00
C SER A 123 -7.69 8.32 17.31
N ASN A 124 -8.18 9.39 17.96
CA ASN A 124 -9.14 10.31 17.34
C ASN A 124 -8.52 11.15 16.20
N ILE A 125 -7.18 11.23 16.16
CA ILE A 125 -6.44 11.87 15.07
C ILE A 125 -6.00 10.75 14.12
N ARG A 126 -6.29 10.93 12.83
CA ARG A 126 -5.88 9.96 11.79
C ARG A 126 -4.36 9.82 11.78
N ASN A 127 -3.88 8.59 11.80
CA ASN A 127 -2.46 8.29 11.62
C ASN A 127 -2.04 8.54 10.15
N PRO A 128 -0.73 8.55 9.83
CA PRO A 128 -0.26 8.86 8.48
C PRO A 128 -0.82 7.95 7.38
N TYR A 129 -1.04 6.66 7.67
CA TYR A 129 -1.66 5.73 6.73
C TYR A 129 -3.11 6.10 6.44
N GLU A 130 -3.89 6.38 7.48
CA GLU A 130 -5.28 6.80 7.34
C GLU A 130 -5.42 8.13 6.62
N GLN A 131 -4.47 9.05 6.83
CA GLN A 131 -4.43 10.31 6.10
C GLN A 131 -4.16 10.08 4.61
N ALA A 132 -3.15 9.29 4.27
CA ALA A 132 -2.82 8.95 2.88
C ALA A 132 -4.00 8.25 2.19
N ILE A 133 -4.60 7.22 2.80
CA ILE A 133 -5.78 6.53 2.29
C ILE A 133 -6.93 7.53 2.04
N SER A 134 -7.19 8.40 3.01
CA SER A 134 -8.30 9.37 2.92
C SER A 134 -8.11 10.39 1.80
N ILE A 135 -6.89 10.86 1.56
CA ILE A 135 -6.62 11.85 0.51
C ILE A 135 -6.71 11.19 -0.87
N ILE A 136 -6.02 10.07 -1.07
CA ILE A 136 -6.07 9.32 -2.34
C ILE A 136 -7.50 8.90 -2.64
N GLY A 137 -8.20 8.39 -1.62
CA GLY A 137 -9.59 7.96 -1.77
C GLY A 137 -10.52 9.07 -2.23
N ARG A 138 -10.49 10.22 -1.57
CA ARG A 138 -11.30 11.38 -1.98
C ARG A 138 -10.95 11.88 -3.38
N THR A 139 -9.68 11.72 -3.81
CA THR A 139 -9.24 12.20 -5.13
C THR A 139 -9.61 11.22 -6.24
N LEU A 140 -9.53 9.89 -5.99
CA LEU A 140 -9.83 8.88 -7.01
C LEU A 140 -11.28 8.40 -7.03
N SER A 141 -12.02 8.54 -5.93
CA SER A 141 -13.45 8.14 -5.86
C SER A 141 -14.31 8.67 -7.02
N PRO A 142 -14.12 9.89 -7.56
CA PRO A 142 -14.88 10.35 -8.72
C PRO A 142 -14.58 9.64 -10.04
N PHE A 143 -13.56 8.78 -10.08
CA PHE A 143 -13.14 7.97 -11.24
C PHE A 143 -13.40 6.48 -11.03
N ASP A 144 -13.79 6.07 -9.82
CA ASP A 144 -14.08 4.69 -9.45
C ASP A 144 -15.56 4.39 -9.71
N GLU A 145 -15.84 3.54 -10.70
CA GLU A 145 -17.22 3.34 -11.21
C GLU A 145 -18.03 2.40 -10.32
N ASP A 146 -17.40 1.36 -9.77
CA ASP A 146 -18.10 0.32 -8.99
C ASP A 146 -17.96 0.50 -7.47
N ASN A 147 -17.08 1.39 -7.04
CA ASN A 147 -16.79 1.67 -5.63
C ASN A 147 -16.35 0.41 -4.85
N LEU A 148 -15.77 -0.58 -5.54
CA LEU A 148 -15.30 -1.84 -4.98
C LEU A 148 -13.77 -1.85 -4.92
N ILE A 149 -13.21 -1.78 -3.73
CA ILE A 149 -11.78 -1.63 -3.51
C ILE A 149 -11.18 -2.92 -2.93
N PRO A 150 -10.45 -3.73 -3.74
CA PRO A 150 -9.63 -4.82 -3.23
C PRO A 150 -8.56 -4.31 -2.26
N CYS A 151 -8.55 -4.83 -1.03
CA CYS A 151 -7.64 -4.39 0.01
C CYS A 151 -6.82 -5.54 0.56
N PHE A 152 -5.51 -5.33 0.63
CA PHE A 152 -4.55 -6.35 1.05
C PHE A 152 -3.59 -5.83 2.12
N GLY A 153 -3.16 -6.74 2.99
CA GLY A 153 -2.04 -6.54 3.89
C GLY A 153 -0.88 -7.47 3.56
N PHE A 154 0.34 -7.03 3.83
CA PHE A 154 1.55 -7.81 3.66
C PHE A 154 2.66 -7.34 4.62
N GLY A 155 3.75 -8.11 4.74
CA GLY A 155 4.85 -7.78 5.65
C GLY A 155 4.51 -8.05 7.12
N ASP A 156 3.68 -9.05 7.38
CA ASP A 156 3.40 -9.57 8.72
C ASP A 156 3.96 -10.99 8.89
N ALA A 157 3.81 -11.57 10.07
CA ALA A 157 4.33 -12.90 10.38
C ALA A 157 3.69 -14.05 9.58
N SER A 158 2.60 -13.80 8.87
CA SER A 158 1.93 -14.80 8.02
C SER A 158 2.33 -14.69 6.55
N THR A 159 2.68 -13.51 6.09
CA THR A 159 2.95 -13.21 4.68
C THR A 159 4.43 -13.09 4.34
N HIS A 160 5.21 -12.54 5.27
CA HIS A 160 6.63 -12.20 5.01
C HIS A 160 6.81 -11.45 3.68
N ASP A 161 7.77 -11.89 2.85
CA ASP A 161 8.07 -11.36 1.52
C ASP A 161 7.46 -12.17 0.36
N GLN A 162 6.56 -13.12 0.65
CA GLN A 162 6.07 -14.10 -0.34
C GLN A 162 4.58 -14.01 -0.67
N TYR A 163 3.78 -13.50 0.25
CA TYR A 163 2.32 -13.51 0.13
C TYR A 163 1.69 -12.18 0.50
N VAL A 164 0.42 -12.06 0.17
CA VAL A 164 -0.49 -11.03 0.68
C VAL A 164 -1.71 -11.69 1.30
N PHE A 165 -2.34 -11.05 2.26
CA PHE A 165 -3.63 -11.47 2.79
C PHE A 165 -4.72 -10.47 2.42
N SER A 166 -5.92 -10.97 2.11
CA SER A 166 -7.09 -10.13 1.92
C SER A 166 -7.57 -9.54 3.25
N PHE A 167 -8.15 -8.35 3.23
CA PHE A 167 -8.77 -7.76 4.43
C PHE A 167 -9.94 -8.59 4.96
N TYR A 168 -10.58 -9.39 4.12
CA TYR A 168 -11.71 -10.24 4.48
C TYR A 168 -11.45 -11.72 4.17
N PRO A 169 -11.94 -12.65 5.03
CA PRO A 169 -11.67 -14.09 4.88
C PRO A 169 -12.21 -14.71 3.60
N ASP A 170 -13.27 -14.15 3.04
CA ASP A 170 -13.94 -14.57 1.81
C ASP A 170 -13.48 -13.79 0.56
N ASN A 171 -12.46 -12.95 0.74
CA ASN A 171 -11.85 -12.12 -0.31
C ASN A 171 -12.82 -11.10 -0.95
N HIS A 172 -13.92 -10.73 -0.28
CA HIS A 172 -14.75 -9.65 -0.81
C HIS A 172 -14.03 -8.29 -0.72
N TYR A 173 -14.43 -7.37 -1.57
CA TYR A 173 -13.82 -6.04 -1.67
C TYR A 173 -14.53 -5.06 -0.72
N CYS A 174 -13.81 -4.05 -0.28
CA CYS A 174 -14.39 -2.97 0.53
C CYS A 174 -15.28 -2.07 -0.35
N HIS A 175 -16.43 -1.65 0.18
CA HIS A 175 -17.30 -0.68 -0.46
C HIS A 175 -16.86 0.75 -0.13
N GLY A 176 -16.03 1.32 -1.01
CA GLY A 176 -15.50 2.67 -0.86
C GLY A 176 -14.50 2.84 0.27
N PHE A 177 -13.97 4.04 0.36
CA PHE A 177 -12.87 4.36 1.27
C PHE A 177 -13.24 4.39 2.74
N GLU A 178 -14.50 4.63 3.06
CA GLU A 178 -14.97 4.61 4.46
C GLU A 178 -14.87 3.20 5.05
N GLU A 179 -15.25 2.18 4.28
CA GLU A 179 -15.09 0.80 4.70
C GLU A 179 -13.62 0.38 4.76
N VAL A 180 -12.80 0.82 3.79
CA VAL A 180 -11.35 0.60 3.83
C VAL A 180 -10.74 1.12 5.13
N LEU A 181 -11.08 2.35 5.53
CA LEU A 181 -10.58 2.96 6.76
C LEU A 181 -11.10 2.26 8.02
N ALA A 182 -12.38 1.90 8.05
CA ALA A 182 -12.97 1.17 9.15
C ALA A 182 -12.30 -0.20 9.32
N ARG A 183 -12.20 -0.95 8.24
CA ARG A 183 -11.61 -2.28 8.25
C ARG A 183 -10.10 -2.26 8.57
N TYR A 184 -9.37 -1.28 8.07
CA TYR A 184 -7.98 -1.07 8.44
C TYR A 184 -7.81 -0.91 9.96
N ARG A 185 -8.67 -0.12 10.62
CA ARG A 185 -8.64 0.07 12.09
C ARG A 185 -8.98 -1.22 12.86
N GLU A 186 -9.89 -2.02 12.34
CA GLU A 186 -10.28 -3.29 12.96
C GLU A 186 -9.16 -4.33 12.93
N ILE A 187 -8.50 -4.49 11.78
CA ILE A 187 -7.48 -5.54 11.62
C ILE A 187 -6.14 -5.17 12.26
N LEU A 188 -5.81 -3.89 12.32
CA LEU A 188 -4.48 -3.40 12.71
C LEU A 188 -4.02 -3.88 14.11
N PRO A 189 -4.85 -3.87 15.17
CA PRO A 189 -4.44 -4.33 16.50
C PRO A 189 -4.04 -5.82 16.56
N HIS A 190 -4.48 -6.60 15.59
CA HIS A 190 -4.32 -8.05 15.54
C HIS A 190 -3.16 -8.50 14.64
N LEU A 191 -2.47 -7.55 13.98
CA LEU A 191 -1.35 -7.85 13.10
C LEU A 191 -0.04 -7.97 13.88
N LYS A 192 0.77 -8.95 13.49
CA LYS A 192 2.15 -9.13 13.97
C LYS A 192 3.11 -8.77 12.84
N LEU A 193 3.57 -7.53 12.84
CA LEU A 193 4.49 -7.04 11.82
C LEU A 193 5.81 -7.80 11.85
N SER A 194 6.30 -8.26 10.69
CA SER A 194 7.51 -9.06 10.56
C SER A 194 8.11 -8.94 9.16
N GLY A 195 9.43 -8.76 9.07
CA GLY A 195 10.17 -8.87 7.81
C GLY A 195 10.62 -10.33 7.53
N PRO A 196 11.26 -10.61 6.40
CA PRO A 196 11.60 -9.67 5.31
C PRO A 196 10.39 -9.22 4.51
N THR A 197 10.57 -8.19 3.64
CA THR A 197 9.50 -7.59 2.85
C THR A 197 9.89 -7.39 1.41
N SER A 198 8.93 -7.65 0.53
CA SER A 198 8.98 -7.36 -0.92
C SER A 198 7.65 -6.75 -1.36
N PHE A 199 7.69 -5.88 -2.37
CA PHE A 199 6.45 -5.40 -2.99
C PHE A 199 5.98 -6.31 -4.13
N ALA A 200 6.79 -7.31 -4.52
CA ALA A 200 6.42 -8.24 -5.59
C ALA A 200 5.05 -8.91 -5.37
N PRO A 201 4.75 -9.51 -4.19
CA PRO A 201 3.48 -10.23 -4.01
C PRO A 201 2.22 -9.37 -4.17
N ILE A 202 2.27 -8.10 -3.74
CA ILE A 202 1.11 -7.20 -3.90
C ILE A 202 0.96 -6.73 -5.35
N ILE A 203 2.06 -6.53 -6.07
CA ILE A 203 2.03 -6.19 -7.49
C ILE A 203 1.49 -7.37 -8.30
N ASP A 204 1.93 -8.59 -8.01
CA ASP A 204 1.46 -9.81 -8.66
C ASP A 204 -0.04 -10.05 -8.38
N ALA A 205 -0.51 -9.81 -7.14
CA ALA A 205 -1.93 -9.85 -6.81
C ALA A 205 -2.75 -8.81 -7.60
N ALA A 206 -2.20 -7.63 -7.80
CA ALA A 206 -2.85 -6.59 -8.60
C ALA A 206 -2.94 -7.00 -10.09
N ILE A 207 -1.92 -7.66 -10.63
CA ILE A 207 -1.98 -8.23 -11.99
C ILE A 207 -3.12 -9.25 -12.12
N ASP A 208 -3.25 -10.17 -11.14
CA ASP A 208 -4.34 -11.16 -11.12
C ASP A 208 -5.73 -10.50 -11.12
N ILE A 209 -5.90 -9.39 -10.39
CA ILE A 209 -7.15 -8.61 -10.38
C ILE A 209 -7.42 -7.96 -11.74
N VAL A 210 -6.40 -7.35 -12.35
CA VAL A 210 -6.53 -6.75 -13.69
C VAL A 210 -6.92 -7.82 -14.72
N GLU A 211 -6.35 -9.02 -14.64
CA GLU A 211 -6.76 -10.14 -15.52
C GLU A 211 -8.21 -10.56 -15.27
N ALA A 212 -8.61 -10.70 -14.00
CA ALA A 212 -9.96 -11.10 -13.61
C ALA A 212 -11.03 -10.05 -13.98
N SER A 213 -10.68 -8.78 -14.03
CA SER A 213 -11.55 -7.66 -14.42
C SER A 213 -11.68 -7.47 -15.95
N ASN A 214 -11.22 -8.43 -16.74
CA ASN A 214 -11.14 -8.32 -18.20
C ASN A 214 -10.26 -7.13 -18.64
N ARG A 215 -9.14 -6.92 -17.95
CA ARG A 215 -8.14 -5.90 -18.23
C ARG A 215 -8.67 -4.46 -18.15
N GLN A 216 -9.57 -4.21 -17.22
CA GLN A 216 -9.90 -2.82 -16.87
C GLN A 216 -8.68 -2.12 -16.27
N TYR A 217 -8.60 -0.81 -16.46
CA TYR A 217 -7.51 -0.03 -15.90
C TYR A 217 -7.61 0.07 -14.38
N HIS A 218 -6.51 -0.24 -13.70
CA HIS A 218 -6.41 -0.16 -12.24
C HIS A 218 -5.23 0.71 -11.80
N VAL A 219 -5.40 1.30 -10.63
CA VAL A 219 -4.33 1.99 -9.90
C VAL A 219 -4.07 1.24 -8.61
N LEU A 220 -2.91 0.60 -8.51
CA LEU A 220 -2.44 -0.01 -7.27
C LEU A 220 -1.77 1.06 -6.39
N VAL A 221 -2.32 1.32 -5.22
CA VAL A 221 -1.71 2.18 -4.22
C VAL A 221 -1.10 1.33 -3.11
N ILE A 222 0.22 1.35 -3.00
CA ILE A 222 0.99 0.70 -1.94
C ILE A 222 1.36 1.75 -0.90
N ILE A 223 0.96 1.57 0.36
CA ILE A 223 1.34 2.48 1.44
C ILE A 223 2.31 1.75 2.36
N ALA A 224 3.53 2.27 2.49
CA ALA A 224 4.62 1.62 3.21
C ALA A 224 5.39 2.60 4.10
N ASP A 225 5.98 2.11 5.20
CA ASP A 225 6.84 2.90 6.10
C ASP A 225 8.34 2.59 5.95
N GLY A 226 8.69 1.85 4.92
CA GLY A 226 10.07 1.49 4.58
C GLY A 226 10.17 0.88 3.19
N GLN A 227 11.40 0.80 2.71
CA GLN A 227 11.71 0.16 1.44
C GLN A 227 11.74 -1.37 1.54
N VAL A 228 11.90 -2.03 0.41
CA VAL A 228 12.10 -3.49 0.29
C VAL A 228 13.30 -3.92 1.15
N THR A 229 13.19 -5.08 1.80
CA THR A 229 14.27 -5.60 2.66
C THR A 229 15.53 -5.87 1.85
N ARG A 230 16.65 -5.33 2.35
CA ARG A 230 17.97 -5.55 1.81
C ARG A 230 18.86 -6.18 2.87
N ASN A 231 19.45 -7.34 2.55
CA ASN A 231 20.42 -7.96 3.44
C ASN A 231 21.69 -7.06 3.48
N PRO A 232 22.24 -6.75 4.66
CA PRO A 232 23.50 -6.01 4.80
C PRO A 232 24.68 -6.60 4.00
N ASP A 233 24.69 -7.92 3.80
CA ASP A 233 25.72 -8.62 3.02
C ASP A 233 25.55 -8.48 1.50
N THR A 234 24.47 -7.84 1.02
CA THR A 234 24.26 -7.60 -0.41
C THR A 234 25.31 -6.61 -0.93
N PRO A 235 26.17 -6.98 -1.89
CA PRO A 235 27.19 -6.09 -2.41
C PRO A 235 26.62 -4.77 -2.96
N ALA A 236 27.38 -3.70 -2.84
CA ALA A 236 27.01 -2.43 -3.44
C ALA A 236 26.80 -2.58 -4.96
N GLY A 237 25.74 -1.99 -5.51
CA GLY A 237 25.40 -2.07 -6.92
C GLY A 237 24.71 -3.38 -7.37
N ARG A 238 24.42 -4.31 -6.44
CA ARG A 238 23.58 -5.48 -6.71
C ARG A 238 22.25 -5.34 -5.98
N LEU A 239 21.20 -5.82 -6.60
CA LEU A 239 19.87 -5.93 -5.96
C LEU A 239 19.83 -7.12 -5.00
N SER A 240 19.13 -6.98 -3.88
CA SER A 240 18.75 -8.12 -3.04
C SER A 240 17.71 -8.99 -3.76
N PRO A 241 17.48 -10.23 -3.33
CA PRO A 241 16.43 -11.07 -3.92
C PRO A 241 15.05 -10.39 -3.88
N GLN A 242 14.71 -9.68 -2.81
CA GLN A 242 13.45 -8.97 -2.64
C GLN A 242 13.35 -7.74 -3.57
N GLU A 243 14.45 -6.99 -3.73
CA GLU A 243 14.53 -5.88 -4.68
C GLU A 243 14.39 -6.39 -6.12
N GLN A 244 15.09 -7.48 -6.47
CA GLN A 244 15.00 -8.07 -7.80
C GLN A 244 13.59 -8.60 -8.11
N ALA A 245 12.94 -9.28 -7.14
CA ALA A 245 11.57 -9.73 -7.28
C ALA A 245 10.62 -8.54 -7.53
N THR A 246 10.77 -7.46 -6.75
CA THR A 246 9.96 -6.25 -6.91
C THR A 246 10.15 -5.63 -8.31
N VAL A 247 11.41 -5.49 -8.78
CA VAL A 247 11.68 -4.98 -10.13
C VAL A 247 11.04 -5.86 -11.20
N ASN A 248 11.16 -7.17 -11.08
CA ASN A 248 10.56 -8.12 -12.02
C ASN A 248 9.03 -7.97 -12.08
N SER A 249 8.36 -7.83 -10.92
CA SER A 249 6.91 -7.63 -10.87
C SER A 249 6.48 -6.27 -11.43
N ILE A 250 7.26 -5.19 -11.22
CA ILE A 250 6.99 -3.88 -11.85
C ILE A 250 7.09 -3.99 -13.39
N VAL A 251 8.12 -4.67 -13.89
CA VAL A 251 8.27 -4.91 -15.34
C VAL A 251 7.13 -5.74 -15.89
N ALA A 252 6.73 -6.82 -15.21
CA ALA A 252 5.58 -7.64 -15.60
C ALA A 252 4.30 -6.81 -15.62
N ALA A 253 4.04 -6.02 -14.58
CA ALA A 253 2.87 -5.15 -14.46
C ALA A 253 2.78 -4.11 -15.59
N SER A 254 3.90 -3.66 -16.16
CA SER A 254 3.89 -2.70 -17.27
C SER A 254 3.26 -3.24 -18.57
N HIS A 255 3.01 -4.53 -18.67
CA HIS A 255 2.28 -5.15 -19.79
C HIS A 255 0.76 -5.21 -19.56
N TYR A 256 0.30 -4.68 -18.45
CA TYR A 256 -1.11 -4.66 -18.06
C TYR A 256 -1.57 -3.20 -17.90
N PRO A 257 -2.88 -2.93 -18.01
CA PRO A 257 -3.42 -1.61 -17.71
C PRO A 257 -3.41 -1.36 -16.18
N LEU A 258 -2.20 -1.25 -15.63
CA LEU A 258 -1.94 -1.14 -14.21
C LEU A 258 -0.88 -0.08 -13.91
N SER A 259 -1.28 0.95 -13.20
CA SER A 259 -0.36 1.94 -12.61
C SER A 259 -0.11 1.64 -11.14
N ILE A 260 1.11 1.90 -10.67
CA ILE A 260 1.55 1.60 -9.31
C ILE A 260 2.00 2.90 -8.66
N ILE A 261 1.39 3.25 -7.54
CA ILE A 261 1.78 4.39 -6.71
C ILE A 261 2.30 3.85 -5.38
N LEU A 262 3.56 4.09 -5.06
CA LEU A 262 4.12 3.81 -3.75
C LEU A 262 4.13 5.08 -2.90
N VAL A 263 3.37 5.06 -1.81
CA VAL A 263 3.27 6.14 -0.84
C VAL A 263 4.13 5.82 0.37
N GLY A 264 5.22 6.57 0.54
CA GLY A 264 6.12 6.43 1.68
C GLY A 264 5.64 7.23 2.88
N VAL A 265 5.31 6.55 3.98
CA VAL A 265 4.97 7.17 5.28
C VAL A 265 6.10 6.93 6.27
N GLY A 266 6.46 7.94 7.07
CA GLY A 266 7.62 7.86 7.98
C GLY A 266 8.94 8.27 7.33
N ASP A 267 10.05 7.82 7.94
CA ASP A 267 11.39 8.33 7.61
C ASP A 267 12.16 7.49 6.57
N GLY A 268 11.57 6.39 6.12
CA GLY A 268 12.23 5.48 5.17
C GLY A 268 13.23 4.51 5.84
N PRO A 269 14.32 4.14 5.18
CA PRO A 269 14.94 4.74 3.97
C PRO A 269 14.15 4.52 2.67
N TRP A 270 14.42 5.34 1.65
CA TRP A 270 13.69 5.32 0.36
C TRP A 270 14.60 5.22 -0.87
N ASP A 271 15.91 5.02 -0.68
CA ASP A 271 16.90 5.07 -1.76
C ASP A 271 16.64 4.03 -2.86
N SER A 272 16.30 2.79 -2.49
CA SER A 272 16.01 1.74 -3.47
C SER A 272 14.69 1.99 -4.21
N VAL A 273 13.71 2.59 -3.53
CA VAL A 273 12.40 2.90 -4.13
C VAL A 273 12.50 4.03 -5.15
N GLN A 274 13.31 5.06 -4.88
CA GLN A 274 13.60 6.12 -5.85
C GLN A 274 14.30 5.57 -7.10
N GLN A 275 15.17 4.56 -6.95
CA GLN A 275 15.77 3.88 -8.09
C GLN A 275 14.74 3.09 -8.91
N PHE A 276 13.69 2.56 -8.30
CA PHE A 276 12.61 1.88 -9.04
C PHE A 276 11.78 2.86 -9.86
N ASP A 277 11.61 4.08 -9.39
CA ASP A 277 10.90 5.14 -10.11
C ASP A 277 11.64 5.51 -11.39
N ASP A 278 12.93 5.84 -11.27
CA ASP A 278 13.72 6.44 -12.35
C ASP A 278 14.40 5.43 -13.31
N ASN A 279 14.75 4.22 -12.83
CA ASN A 279 15.81 3.42 -13.47
C ASN A 279 15.45 1.95 -13.79
N ILE A 280 14.18 1.58 -13.95
CA ILE A 280 13.82 0.23 -14.40
C ILE A 280 13.82 0.19 -15.93
N PRO A 281 14.80 -0.47 -16.59
CA PRO A 281 14.76 -0.71 -18.01
C PRO A 281 13.71 -1.77 -18.38
N GLN A 282 13.30 -1.82 -19.65
CA GLN A 282 12.43 -2.88 -20.22
C GLN A 282 10.95 -2.84 -19.81
N ARG A 283 10.45 -1.75 -19.22
CA ARG A 283 9.02 -1.52 -19.01
C ARG A 283 8.33 -1.22 -20.35
N ALA A 284 7.11 -1.73 -20.55
CA ALA A 284 6.29 -1.37 -21.70
C ALA A 284 5.88 0.10 -21.68
N PHE A 285 5.64 0.64 -20.49
CA PHE A 285 5.49 2.07 -20.21
C PHE A 285 5.95 2.34 -18.76
N ASP A 286 6.14 3.60 -18.43
CA ASP A 286 6.46 4.02 -17.07
C ASP A 286 5.21 3.90 -16.19
N ASN A 287 5.15 2.85 -15.39
CA ASN A 287 3.97 2.43 -14.63
C ASN A 287 4.13 2.55 -13.11
N PHE A 288 5.23 3.16 -12.63
CA PHE A 288 5.53 3.21 -11.21
C PHE A 288 5.90 4.63 -10.78
N GLN A 289 5.26 5.10 -9.72
CA GLN A 289 5.47 6.41 -9.12
C GLN A 289 5.75 6.29 -7.63
N PHE A 290 6.78 6.95 -7.11
CA PHE A 290 7.05 7.06 -5.69
C PHE A 290 6.72 8.45 -5.15
N VAL A 291 6.00 8.50 -4.01
CA VAL A 291 5.68 9.76 -3.34
C VAL A 291 5.98 9.70 -1.86
N ASN A 292 6.83 10.59 -1.36
CA ASN A 292 7.13 10.71 0.05
C ASN A 292 6.06 11.56 0.76
N PHE A 293 5.03 10.90 1.30
CA PHE A 293 3.93 11.51 2.03
C PHE A 293 4.41 12.35 3.22
N THR A 294 5.29 11.77 4.05
CA THR A 294 5.77 12.43 5.27
C THR A 294 6.51 13.73 4.96
N LYS A 295 7.33 13.75 3.91
CA LYS A 295 8.04 14.95 3.47
C LYS A 295 7.06 16.06 3.08
N ILE A 296 6.05 15.75 2.26
CA ILE A 296 5.05 16.74 1.82
C ILE A 296 4.22 17.26 2.99
N MET A 297 3.76 16.36 3.87
CA MET A 297 2.92 16.73 5.01
C MET A 297 3.69 17.47 6.11
N SER A 298 5.02 17.40 6.14
CA SER A 298 5.86 18.16 7.08
C SER A 298 6.10 19.62 6.69
N GLU A 299 5.77 20.00 5.45
CA GLU A 299 5.96 21.36 4.98
C GLU A 299 5.11 22.35 5.78
N ASN A 300 5.62 23.59 5.94
CA ASN A 300 4.89 24.66 6.65
C ASN A 300 3.89 25.35 5.72
N LYS A 301 2.81 24.62 5.37
CA LYS A 301 1.72 25.07 4.51
C LYS A 301 0.38 24.76 5.16
N GLU A 302 -0.70 25.36 4.68
CA GLU A 302 -2.07 24.99 5.05
C GLU A 302 -2.38 23.55 4.73
N THR A 303 -3.18 22.89 5.55
CA THR A 303 -3.50 21.45 5.39
C THR A 303 -4.09 21.15 4.01
N SER A 304 -5.03 21.97 3.51
CA SER A 304 -5.64 21.78 2.19
C SER A 304 -4.61 21.82 1.05
N LYS A 305 -3.63 22.74 1.14
CA LYS A 305 -2.55 22.83 0.16
C LYS A 305 -1.59 21.64 0.21
N LYS A 306 -1.32 21.11 1.42
CA LYS A 306 -0.51 19.90 1.55
C LYS A 306 -1.23 18.68 1.00
N GLU A 307 -2.52 18.54 1.27
CA GLU A 307 -3.36 17.48 0.71
C GLU A 307 -3.39 17.54 -0.83
N ALA A 308 -3.61 18.73 -1.40
CA ALA A 308 -3.58 18.93 -2.84
C ALA A 308 -2.20 18.64 -3.46
N ALA A 309 -1.11 19.09 -2.81
CA ALA A 309 0.23 18.81 -3.27
C ALA A 309 0.56 17.31 -3.23
N PHE A 310 0.12 16.60 -2.19
CA PHE A 310 0.30 15.15 -2.11
C PHE A 310 -0.52 14.42 -3.18
N ALA A 311 -1.80 14.77 -3.35
CA ALA A 311 -2.64 14.15 -4.37
C ALA A 311 -2.07 14.40 -5.78
N LEU A 312 -1.63 15.61 -6.06
CA LEU A 312 -0.98 15.94 -7.33
C LEU A 312 0.29 15.10 -7.55
N ALA A 313 1.21 15.07 -6.56
CA ALA A 313 2.45 14.32 -6.67
C ALA A 313 2.21 12.81 -6.89
N ALA A 314 1.15 12.26 -6.30
CA ALA A 314 0.79 10.86 -6.46
C ALA A 314 0.12 10.55 -7.81
N LEU A 315 -0.65 11.47 -8.37
CA LEU A 315 -1.60 11.18 -9.44
C LEU A 315 -1.30 11.90 -10.76
N MET A 316 -0.34 12.82 -10.79
CA MET A 316 -0.05 13.63 -12.00
C MET A 316 0.37 12.83 -13.22
N GLU A 317 0.94 11.66 -13.05
CA GLU A 317 1.35 10.78 -14.14
C GLU A 317 0.24 9.84 -14.62
N ILE A 318 -0.77 9.59 -13.79
CA ILE A 318 -1.86 8.64 -14.06
C ILE A 318 -2.55 8.90 -15.41
N PRO A 319 -2.90 10.13 -15.81
CA PRO A 319 -3.53 10.37 -17.12
C PRO A 319 -2.65 9.97 -18.32
N LEU A 320 -1.32 10.13 -18.20
CA LEU A 320 -0.39 9.72 -19.26
C LEU A 320 -0.23 8.21 -19.27
N GLN A 321 -0.12 7.59 -18.10
CA GLN A 321 -0.05 6.14 -17.93
C GLN A 321 -1.33 5.49 -18.45
N TYR A 322 -2.52 6.01 -18.11
CA TYR A 322 -3.81 5.56 -18.65
C TYR A 322 -3.82 5.55 -20.18
N LYS A 323 -3.41 6.68 -20.81
CA LYS A 323 -3.32 6.76 -22.27
C LYS A 323 -2.34 5.76 -22.87
N ALA A 324 -1.21 5.51 -22.21
CA ALA A 324 -0.26 4.49 -22.65
C ALA A 324 -0.88 3.09 -22.64
N THR A 325 -1.71 2.77 -21.63
CA THR A 325 -2.38 1.46 -21.55
C THR A 325 -3.42 1.25 -22.66
N LEU A 326 -4.06 2.28 -23.17
CA LEU A 326 -5.00 2.16 -24.30
C LEU A 326 -4.32 1.60 -25.55
N SER A 327 -3.02 1.84 -25.74
CA SER A 327 -2.25 1.28 -26.83
C SER A 327 -1.85 -0.19 -26.62
N LEU A 328 -1.83 -0.68 -25.39
CA LEU A 328 -1.51 -2.08 -25.08
C LEU A 328 -2.57 -3.06 -25.59
N HIS A 329 -3.80 -2.64 -25.71
CA HIS A 329 -4.91 -3.48 -26.20
C HIS A 329 -4.75 -3.88 -27.68
N SER A 330 -3.88 -3.20 -28.42
CA SER A 330 -3.59 -3.51 -29.82
C SER A 330 -2.55 -4.63 -30.01
N PHE A 331 -1.88 -5.04 -28.95
CA PHE A 331 -0.92 -6.15 -28.98
C PHE A 331 -1.60 -7.46 -28.57
N ASN A 332 -2.09 -8.21 -29.56
CA ASN A 332 -2.54 -9.61 -29.42
C ASN A 332 -1.36 -10.60 -29.24
N GLY A 333 -0.30 -10.21 -28.53
CA GLY A 333 0.75 -11.13 -28.11
C GLY A 333 0.22 -12.06 -27.02
N GLU A 334 0.51 -13.35 -27.09
CA GLU A 334 0.35 -14.28 -25.98
C GLU A 334 1.13 -13.70 -24.79
N LEU A 335 0.41 -13.03 -23.88
CA LEU A 335 0.97 -12.65 -22.60
C LEU A 335 1.22 -13.94 -21.84
N VAL A 336 2.48 -14.16 -21.50
CA VAL A 336 2.85 -15.23 -20.58
C VAL A 336 2.05 -14.94 -19.30
N ALA A 337 1.13 -15.86 -18.97
CA ALA A 337 0.39 -15.75 -17.71
C ALA A 337 1.41 -15.60 -16.59
N GLY A 338 1.35 -14.46 -15.91
CA GLY A 338 2.22 -14.17 -14.77
C GLY A 338 2.03 -15.22 -13.67
N PRO A 339 2.96 -15.36 -12.73
CA PRO A 339 2.77 -16.24 -11.59
C PRO A 339 1.54 -15.78 -10.81
N ARG A 340 0.53 -16.63 -10.73
CA ARG A 340 -0.67 -16.36 -9.91
C ARG A 340 -0.28 -16.33 -8.46
N THR A 341 -0.56 -15.21 -7.82
CA THR A 341 -0.28 -15.03 -6.41
C THR A 341 -1.35 -15.73 -5.58
N ARG A 342 -0.91 -16.56 -4.64
CA ARG A 342 -1.83 -17.15 -3.68
C ARG A 342 -2.23 -16.10 -2.64
N LEU A 343 -3.48 -15.66 -2.67
CA LEU A 343 -4.05 -14.85 -1.62
C LEU A 343 -4.24 -15.68 -0.35
N LEU A 344 -3.77 -15.16 0.78
CA LEU A 344 -4.02 -15.73 2.09
C LEU A 344 -5.29 -15.10 2.70
N PRO A 345 -6.02 -15.82 3.55
CA PRO A 345 -7.01 -15.20 4.41
C PRO A 345 -6.29 -14.26 5.41
N PRO A 346 -7.02 -13.33 6.06
CA PRO A 346 -6.46 -12.54 7.14
C PRO A 346 -5.81 -13.42 8.22
N PRO A 347 -4.83 -12.91 8.98
CA PRO A 347 -4.26 -13.60 10.11
C PRO A 347 -5.34 -14.13 11.07
N ARG A 348 -5.05 -15.27 11.70
CA ARG A 348 -6.02 -15.98 12.54
C ARG A 348 -6.59 -15.09 13.64
N GLU A 349 -5.79 -14.25 14.23
CA GLU A 349 -6.19 -13.31 15.26
C GLU A 349 -7.27 -12.32 14.76
N VAL A 350 -7.19 -11.91 13.48
CA VAL A 350 -8.23 -11.09 12.84
C VAL A 350 -9.53 -11.89 12.66
N ILE A 351 -9.42 -13.13 12.16
CA ILE A 351 -10.58 -14.01 11.95
C ILE A 351 -11.25 -14.31 13.28
N ASP A 352 -10.49 -14.61 14.32
CA ASP A 352 -11.03 -14.89 15.66
C ASP A 352 -11.75 -13.65 16.22
N HIS A 353 -11.19 -12.46 16.04
CA HIS A 353 -11.87 -11.20 16.40
C HIS A 353 -13.18 -11.02 15.64
N ASP A 354 -13.19 -11.20 14.31
CA ASP A 354 -14.40 -11.09 13.49
C ASP A 354 -15.49 -12.07 13.93
N ASN A 355 -15.09 -13.30 14.28
CA ASN A 355 -16.03 -14.31 14.79
C ASN A 355 -16.61 -13.92 16.14
N VAL A 356 -15.82 -13.31 17.04
CA VAL A 356 -16.31 -12.78 18.31
C VAL A 356 -17.30 -11.64 18.06
N VAL A 357 -16.99 -10.69 17.20
CA VAL A 357 -17.88 -9.57 16.85
C VAL A 357 -19.19 -10.08 16.24
N LYS A 358 -19.13 -11.07 15.33
CA LYS A 358 -20.31 -11.70 14.73
C LYS A 358 -21.12 -12.54 15.73
N SER A 359 -20.48 -13.11 16.74
CA SER A 359 -21.13 -13.94 17.76
C SER A 359 -21.74 -13.12 18.90
N ILE A 360 -21.41 -11.85 19.02
CA ILE A 360 -22.14 -10.93 19.90
C ILE A 360 -23.54 -10.87 19.29
N PRO A 361 -24.59 -11.41 19.98
CA PRO A 361 -25.93 -11.30 19.46
C PRO A 361 -26.13 -9.80 19.19
N HIS A 362 -26.40 -9.44 17.94
CA HIS A 362 -27.16 -8.23 17.72
C HIS A 362 -28.41 -8.47 18.58
N MET A 363 -28.48 -7.83 19.70
CA MET A 363 -29.71 -7.66 20.43
C MET A 363 -30.63 -6.83 19.54
N THR A 364 -31.13 -7.48 18.48
CA THR A 364 -32.36 -7.11 17.79
C THR A 364 -33.54 -7.51 18.67
N ASN A 365 -33.43 -7.28 19.96
CA ASN A 365 -34.53 -6.88 20.77
C ASN A 365 -34.56 -5.36 20.72
N PHE A 366 -34.90 -4.83 19.56
CA PHE A 366 -35.81 -3.72 19.54
C PHE A 366 -37.17 -4.25 20.10
N GLU A 367 -37.22 -4.52 21.39
CA GLU A 367 -38.32 -3.93 22.13
C GLU A 367 -38.25 -2.46 21.69
N THR A 368 -39.29 -2.00 21.09
CA THR A 368 -39.57 -0.61 20.81
C THR A 368 -39.28 0.22 22.07
N VAL A 369 -38.02 0.46 22.35
CA VAL A 369 -37.60 1.64 23.07
C VAL A 369 -37.93 2.73 22.07
N GLU A 370 -39.06 3.41 22.34
CA GLU A 370 -39.39 4.66 21.67
C GLU A 370 -38.11 5.40 21.35
N ALA A 371 -37.85 5.61 20.07
CA ALA A 371 -36.63 6.30 19.61
C ALA A 371 -36.59 7.59 20.40
N THR A 372 -35.78 7.66 21.43
CA THR A 372 -35.54 8.92 22.16
C THR A 372 -35.02 9.87 21.14
N ALA A 373 -35.87 10.79 20.73
CA ALA A 373 -35.54 11.79 19.72
C ALA A 373 -34.18 12.38 20.06
N PRO A 374 -33.24 12.49 19.06
CA PRO A 374 -31.88 12.90 19.31
C PRO A 374 -31.85 14.20 20.12
N VAL A 375 -31.28 14.17 21.33
CA VAL A 375 -31.30 15.30 22.27
C VAL A 375 -30.41 16.45 21.81
N CYS A 376 -30.77 17.65 22.19
CA CYS A 376 -30.04 18.88 21.91
C CYS A 376 -28.61 18.82 22.44
N PRO A 377 -27.58 19.12 21.62
CA PRO A 377 -26.17 19.06 22.02
C PRO A 377 -25.76 20.14 23.03
N ILE A 378 -26.64 21.14 23.31
CA ILE A 378 -26.38 22.20 24.27
C ILE A 378 -26.91 21.85 25.65
N CYS A 379 -28.19 21.52 25.76
CA CYS A 379 -28.81 21.23 27.06
C CYS A 379 -28.82 19.72 27.40
N LEU A 380 -28.60 18.84 26.42
CA LEU A 380 -28.61 17.39 26.56
C LEU A 380 -29.95 16.81 27.13
N THR A 381 -31.01 17.57 27.04
CA THR A 381 -32.31 17.25 27.65
C THR A 381 -33.43 17.25 26.65
N ASN A 382 -33.59 18.36 25.87
CA ASN A 382 -34.70 18.55 24.97
C ASN A 382 -34.44 17.92 23.60
N PRO A 383 -35.49 17.44 22.88
CA PRO A 383 -35.33 16.93 21.52
C PRO A 383 -34.88 18.05 20.57
N LYS A 384 -34.22 17.67 19.48
CA LYS A 384 -33.77 18.59 18.44
C LYS A 384 -34.98 18.95 17.55
N ASP A 385 -35.51 20.13 17.72
CA ASP A 385 -36.69 20.65 16.99
C ASP A 385 -36.40 21.95 16.20
N MET A 386 -35.11 22.35 16.09
CA MET A 386 -34.68 23.51 15.34
C MET A 386 -33.42 23.22 14.51
N ALA A 387 -33.49 23.50 13.20
CA ALA A 387 -32.36 23.42 12.27
C ALA A 387 -31.84 24.81 11.90
N PHE A 388 -30.53 24.92 11.65
CA PHE A 388 -29.88 26.13 11.15
C PHE A 388 -29.54 26.00 9.65
N GLY A 389 -29.28 27.15 8.99
CA GLY A 389 -28.89 27.15 7.58
C GLY A 389 -27.65 26.30 7.23
N CYS A 390 -26.76 26.05 8.20
CA CYS A 390 -25.62 25.14 8.08
C CYS A 390 -25.96 23.64 8.24
N GLY A 391 -27.22 23.27 8.38
CA GLY A 391 -27.69 21.88 8.53
C GLY A 391 -27.63 21.31 9.95
N HIS A 392 -26.98 21.96 10.92
CA HIS A 392 -26.95 21.48 12.29
C HIS A 392 -28.22 21.79 13.06
N THR A 393 -28.50 20.97 14.09
CA THR A 393 -29.77 21.02 14.83
C THR A 393 -29.58 21.14 16.33
N THR A 394 -30.48 21.91 16.98
CA THR A 394 -30.57 22.04 18.44
C THR A 394 -32.05 21.99 18.87
N CYS A 395 -32.35 22.07 20.15
CA CYS A 395 -33.71 22.40 20.59
C CYS A 395 -34.02 23.89 20.36
N LYS A 396 -35.31 24.23 20.26
CA LYS A 396 -35.78 25.61 20.06
C LYS A 396 -35.24 26.54 21.12
N ASP A 397 -35.29 26.16 22.38
CA ASP A 397 -34.92 27.04 23.51
C ASP A 397 -33.42 27.43 23.42
N CYS A 398 -32.56 26.46 23.16
CA CYS A 398 -31.12 26.72 22.98
C CYS A 398 -30.83 27.43 21.65
N GLY A 399 -31.47 27.01 20.57
CA GLY A 399 -31.23 27.54 19.22
C GLY A 399 -31.66 28.99 19.05
N THR A 400 -32.63 29.51 19.83
CA THR A 400 -33.03 30.91 19.80
C THR A 400 -32.10 31.86 20.51
N THR A 401 -31.27 31.33 21.46
CA THR A 401 -30.40 32.17 22.32
C THR A 401 -29.00 32.34 21.76
N ILE A 402 -28.61 31.60 20.74
CA ILE A 402 -27.25 31.60 20.16
C ILE A 402 -27.21 32.31 18.80
N SER A 403 -26.13 33.03 18.52
CA SER A 403 -25.90 33.74 17.25
C SER A 403 -25.01 32.97 16.27
N SER A 404 -24.28 31.97 16.75
CA SER A 404 -23.43 31.09 15.94
C SER A 404 -23.72 29.62 16.24
N CYS A 405 -23.56 28.77 15.24
CA CYS A 405 -23.75 27.34 15.38
C CYS A 405 -22.73 26.73 16.35
N PRO A 406 -23.14 25.98 17.38
CA PRO A 406 -22.21 25.40 18.36
C PRO A 406 -21.34 24.28 17.78
N MET A 407 -21.72 23.73 16.61
CA MET A 407 -21.01 22.63 15.96
C MET A 407 -19.97 23.10 14.94
N CYS A 408 -20.34 24.05 14.04
CA CYS A 408 -19.45 24.54 12.98
C CYS A 408 -19.05 26.01 13.15
N ARG A 409 -19.58 26.73 14.16
CA ARG A 409 -19.32 28.15 14.46
C ARG A 409 -19.78 29.15 13.38
N GLU A 410 -20.46 28.68 12.34
CA GLU A 410 -21.07 29.59 11.34
C GLU A 410 -22.11 30.52 11.98
N PRO A 411 -22.22 31.78 11.52
CA PRO A 411 -23.29 32.68 11.95
C PRO A 411 -24.66 32.10 11.59
N ILE A 412 -25.58 32.10 12.54
CA ILE A 412 -26.96 31.59 12.30
C ILE A 412 -27.80 32.67 11.65
N THR A 413 -27.94 32.61 10.35
CA THR A 413 -28.78 33.50 9.57
C THR A 413 -30.21 32.98 9.37
N THR A 414 -30.38 31.66 9.43
CA THR A 414 -31.69 31.00 9.21
C THR A 414 -31.94 29.98 10.31
N ARG A 415 -33.16 29.96 10.83
CA ARG A 415 -33.68 28.98 11.78
C ARG A 415 -34.98 28.40 11.27
N LEU A 416 -35.00 27.07 11.16
CA LEU A 416 -36.15 26.29 10.71
C LEU A 416 -36.64 25.40 11.85
N ARG A 417 -37.95 25.49 12.16
CA ARG A 417 -38.55 24.60 13.15
C ARG A 417 -38.85 23.25 12.52
N LEU A 418 -38.42 22.20 13.15
CA LEU A 418 -38.71 20.83 12.77
C LEU A 418 -39.94 20.37 13.56
N TYR A 419 -40.93 19.85 12.86
CA TYR A 419 -42.11 19.22 13.45
C TYR A 419 -41.98 17.73 13.21
N THR A 420 -41.82 16.97 14.28
CA THR A 420 -41.79 15.50 14.28
C THR A 420 -43.16 14.96 14.63
#